data_96c0436c5655a690fcba92865c864b39
#
_entry.id   96c0436c5655a690fcba92865c864b39
#
_cell.length_a   1.000
_cell.length_b   1.000
_cell.length_c   1.000
_cell.angle_alpha   90.00
_cell.angle_beta   90.00
_cell.angle_gamma   90.00
#
_symmetry.space_group_name_H-M   'P 1'
#
loop_
_entity.id
_entity.type
_entity.pdbx_description
1 polymer ?
#
loop_
_entity_poly.entity_id
_entity_poly.type
_entity_poly.pdbx_seq_one_letter_code
_entity_poly.pdbx_strand_id
1 'polypeptide(L)'
;METKDKELHRIAITAIIYDKDGRFLITRRSLNKKAFPGKWTVPGGGLETDDYINTPPSTKAGQWYYSVEKTLRREVKEETNVEIGKPEYLLDLTFIIPDGTPCMVLSFYAPYFSGEVKLDEDSIDYKWVMAKEAEDYDLIDGIPEEIKMVEGNY
;
A
#
# COMPACT_ATOMS: atom_id res chain seq x y z
N MET A 1 24.41 -8.82 3.45
CA MET A 1 23.06 -9.32 3.10
C MET A 1 23.05 -9.73 1.64
N GLU A 2 22.69 -10.99 1.40
CA GLU A 2 22.64 -11.52 0.04
C GLU A 2 21.29 -11.19 -0.62
N THR A 3 21.33 -10.88 -1.92
CA THR A 3 20.14 -10.62 -2.72
C THR A 3 20.13 -11.55 -3.93
N LYS A 4 18.91 -11.90 -4.42
CA LYS A 4 18.74 -12.73 -5.60
C LYS A 4 19.23 -12.04 -6.86
N ASP A 5 18.96 -10.76 -6.97
CA ASP A 5 19.37 -9.94 -8.11
C ASP A 5 19.48 -8.50 -7.62
N LYS A 6 20.53 -7.81 -8.02
CA LYS A 6 20.77 -6.45 -7.55
C LYS A 6 19.99 -5.38 -8.33
N GLU A 7 19.39 -5.74 -9.44
CA GLU A 7 18.64 -4.79 -10.27
C GLU A 7 17.14 -5.06 -10.29
N LEU A 8 16.74 -6.32 -10.15
CA LEU A 8 15.34 -6.68 -10.20
C LEU A 8 14.71 -6.56 -8.82
N HIS A 9 13.76 -5.66 -8.69
CA HIS A 9 13.04 -5.39 -7.45
C HIS A 9 11.57 -5.75 -7.59
N ARG A 10 11.00 -6.33 -6.54
CA ARG A 10 9.55 -6.35 -6.41
C ARG A 10 9.10 -4.92 -6.13
N ILE A 11 8.05 -4.46 -6.81
CA ILE A 11 7.47 -3.14 -6.59
C ILE A 11 6.18 -3.31 -5.80
N ALA A 12 6.13 -2.75 -4.62
CA ALA A 12 4.91 -2.71 -3.81
C ALA A 12 4.45 -1.26 -3.70
N ILE A 13 3.14 -1.06 -3.65
CA ILE A 13 2.55 0.28 -3.64
C ILE A 13 1.54 0.32 -2.50
N THR A 14 1.63 1.33 -1.65
CA THR A 14 0.77 1.47 -0.47
C THR A 14 0.03 2.80 -0.45
N ALA A 15 -1.11 2.83 0.21
CA ALA A 15 -1.92 4.03 0.36
C ALA A 15 -2.22 4.33 1.82
N ILE A 16 -1.82 5.51 2.27
CA ILE A 16 -2.26 6.06 3.55
C ILE A 16 -3.56 6.80 3.26
N ILE A 17 -4.68 6.21 3.66
CA ILE A 17 -6.01 6.68 3.31
C ILE A 17 -6.57 7.47 4.49
N TYR A 18 -6.95 8.74 4.26
CA TYR A 18 -7.51 9.59 5.30
C TYR A 18 -8.97 9.92 5.00
N ASP A 19 -9.77 10.01 6.06
CA ASP A 19 -11.17 10.41 5.95
C ASP A 19 -11.35 11.90 6.27
N LYS A 20 -12.60 12.37 6.19
CA LYS A 20 -12.95 13.77 6.45
C LYS A 20 -12.70 14.22 7.89
N ASP A 21 -12.60 13.27 8.82
CA ASP A 21 -12.38 13.54 10.24
C ASP A 21 -10.90 13.45 10.64
N GLY A 22 -10.01 13.26 9.66
CA GLY A 22 -8.57 13.15 9.90
C GLY A 22 -8.14 11.80 10.43
N ARG A 23 -8.94 10.75 10.22
CA ARG A 23 -8.58 9.39 10.62
C ARG A 23 -7.97 8.65 9.44
N PHE A 24 -7.11 7.71 9.77
CA PHE A 24 -6.36 6.91 8.80
C PHE A 24 -6.76 5.44 8.89
N LEU A 25 -6.88 4.80 7.72
CA LEU A 25 -7.23 3.39 7.66
C LEU A 25 -5.98 2.54 7.84
N ILE A 26 -5.98 1.72 8.88
CA ILE A 26 -4.95 0.72 9.08
C ILE A 26 -5.59 -0.68 9.06
N THR A 27 -4.81 -1.65 8.60
CA THR A 27 -5.25 -3.05 8.51
C THR A 27 -4.23 -3.96 9.20
N ARG A 28 -4.71 -5.07 9.74
CA ARG A 28 -3.83 -6.05 10.39
C ARG A 28 -3.59 -7.22 9.45
N ARG A 29 -2.33 -7.49 9.17
CA ARG A 29 -1.93 -8.58 8.27
C ARG A 29 -2.29 -9.93 8.85
N SER A 30 -2.72 -10.85 7.98
CA SER A 30 -2.97 -12.23 8.35
C SER A 30 -1.75 -12.87 8.99
N LEU A 31 -1.97 -13.78 9.92
CA LEU A 31 -0.90 -14.54 10.57
C LEU A 31 -0.19 -15.48 9.60
N ASN A 32 -0.79 -15.75 8.43
CA ASN A 32 -0.24 -16.62 7.40
C ASN A 32 0.70 -15.90 6.42
N LYS A 33 0.88 -14.59 6.57
CA LYS A 33 1.77 -13.83 5.70
C LYS A 33 3.23 -14.16 5.99
N LYS A 34 4.05 -14.26 4.93
CA LYS A 34 5.48 -14.53 5.07
C LYS A 34 6.23 -13.32 5.63
N ALA A 35 5.85 -12.11 5.18
CA ALA A 35 6.44 -10.88 5.67
C ALA A 35 5.51 -10.23 6.69
N PHE A 36 6.05 -9.88 7.85
CA PHE A 36 5.36 -9.13 8.91
C PHE A 36 3.99 -9.74 9.31
N PRO A 37 3.92 -11.06 9.62
CA PRO A 37 2.64 -11.66 9.99
C PRO A 37 2.06 -11.01 11.25
N GLY A 38 0.75 -10.75 11.25
CA GLY A 38 0.06 -10.19 12.41
C GLY A 38 0.34 -8.72 12.71
N LYS A 39 1.22 -8.07 11.96
CA LYS A 39 1.50 -6.64 12.13
C LYS A 39 0.40 -5.78 11.52
N TRP A 40 0.22 -4.59 12.05
CA TRP A 40 -0.63 -3.58 11.45
C TRP A 40 0.11 -2.82 10.36
N THR A 41 -0.61 -2.39 9.35
CA THR A 41 -0.05 -1.70 8.19
C THR A 41 -1.11 -0.84 7.53
N VAL A 42 -0.80 -0.31 6.35
CA VAL A 42 -1.76 0.38 5.48
C VAL A 42 -2.02 -0.48 4.24
N PRO A 43 -3.18 -0.31 3.57
CA PRO A 43 -3.50 -1.10 2.39
C PRO A 43 -2.50 -0.90 1.25
N GLY A 44 -2.30 -1.94 0.48
CA GLY A 44 -1.43 -1.92 -0.69
C GLY A 44 -1.03 -3.32 -1.13
N GLY A 45 -0.20 -3.39 -2.15
CA GLY A 45 0.28 -4.67 -2.65
C GLY A 45 1.23 -4.51 -3.82
N GLY A 46 1.58 -5.62 -4.44
CA GLY A 46 2.59 -5.66 -5.48
C GLY A 46 2.06 -5.36 -6.87
N LEU A 47 2.87 -4.67 -7.65
CA LEU A 47 2.64 -4.51 -9.08
C LEU A 47 2.76 -5.87 -9.76
N GLU A 48 1.76 -6.23 -10.55
CA GLU A 48 1.74 -7.46 -11.34
C GLU A 48 1.52 -7.13 -12.80
N THR A 49 1.99 -7.99 -13.69
CA THR A 49 1.79 -7.79 -15.13
C THR A 49 0.30 -7.75 -15.48
N ASP A 50 -0.54 -8.47 -14.72
CA ASP A 50 -1.99 -8.46 -14.93
C ASP A 50 -2.62 -7.09 -14.73
N ASP A 51 -1.93 -6.17 -14.05
CA ASP A 51 -2.43 -4.81 -13.86
C ASP A 51 -2.48 -4.01 -15.16
N TYR A 52 -1.76 -4.43 -16.19
CA TYR A 52 -1.68 -3.66 -17.43
C TYR A 52 -1.68 -4.49 -18.72
N ILE A 53 -1.09 -5.70 -18.71
CA ILE A 53 -0.79 -6.43 -19.96
C ILE A 53 -2.04 -6.78 -20.78
N ASN A 54 -3.20 -6.89 -20.12
CA ASN A 54 -4.46 -7.25 -20.79
C ASN A 54 -5.25 -6.05 -21.32
N THR A 55 -4.67 -4.84 -21.23
CA THR A 55 -5.27 -3.61 -21.75
C THR A 55 -4.46 -3.11 -22.94
N PRO A 56 -5.08 -2.36 -23.85
CA PRO A 56 -4.33 -1.79 -24.99
C PRO A 56 -3.19 -0.89 -24.52
N PRO A 57 -2.00 -1.00 -25.12
CA PRO A 57 -0.88 -0.12 -24.78
C PRO A 57 -1.22 1.35 -25.01
N SER A 58 -0.61 2.21 -24.24
CA SER A 58 -0.74 3.67 -24.39
C SER A 58 0.07 4.21 -25.55
N THR A 59 1.08 3.46 -26.00
CA THR A 59 1.97 3.87 -27.10
C THR A 59 2.14 2.74 -28.11
N LYS A 60 2.60 3.09 -29.31
CA LYS A 60 2.90 2.10 -30.36
C LYS A 60 4.05 1.17 -29.99
N ALA A 61 4.91 1.60 -29.06
CA ALA A 61 6.04 0.79 -28.61
C ALA A 61 5.65 -0.26 -27.57
N GLY A 62 4.36 -0.34 -27.20
CA GLY A 62 3.91 -1.32 -26.24
C GLY A 62 4.18 -0.92 -24.78
N GLN A 63 3.92 0.34 -24.46
CA GLN A 63 4.09 0.88 -23.11
C GLN A 63 2.73 1.21 -22.51
N TRP A 64 2.59 1.01 -21.20
CA TRP A 64 1.37 1.32 -20.45
C TRP A 64 1.67 2.42 -19.44
N TYR A 65 0.91 3.51 -19.48
CA TYR A 65 1.02 4.63 -18.56
C TYR A 65 0.15 4.40 -17.31
N TYR A 66 0.52 5.03 -16.22
CA TYR A 66 -0.25 5.06 -14.96
C TYR A 66 -0.46 3.70 -14.31
N SER A 67 0.46 2.76 -14.52
CA SER A 67 0.35 1.42 -13.94
C SER A 67 0.41 1.43 -12.41
N VAL A 68 1.18 2.35 -11.83
CA VAL A 68 1.30 2.48 -10.37
C VAL A 68 -0.06 2.83 -9.75
N GLU A 69 -0.75 3.83 -10.31
CA GLU A 69 -2.06 4.23 -9.79
C GLU A 69 -3.10 3.11 -9.98
N LYS A 70 -3.08 2.44 -11.12
CA LYS A 70 -3.99 1.30 -11.39
C LYS A 70 -3.79 0.20 -10.34
N THR A 71 -2.54 -0.17 -10.09
CA THR A 71 -2.20 -1.20 -9.10
C THR A 71 -2.68 -0.79 -7.72
N LEU A 72 -2.43 0.45 -7.32
CA LEU A 72 -2.82 0.94 -6.02
C LEU A 72 -4.34 0.87 -5.81
N ARG A 73 -5.10 1.36 -6.79
CA ARG A 73 -6.57 1.33 -6.71
C ARG A 73 -7.10 -0.10 -6.66
N ARG A 74 -6.52 -1.00 -7.44
CA ARG A 74 -6.91 -2.41 -7.43
C ARG A 74 -6.63 -3.05 -6.07
N GLU A 75 -5.43 -2.87 -5.55
CA GLU A 75 -5.03 -3.46 -4.26
C GLU A 75 -5.89 -2.95 -3.10
N VAL A 76 -6.12 -1.64 -3.04
CA VAL A 76 -6.98 -1.05 -2.01
C VAL A 76 -8.39 -1.62 -2.12
N LYS A 77 -8.92 -1.72 -3.33
CA LYS A 77 -10.26 -2.26 -3.56
C LYS A 77 -10.37 -3.73 -3.17
N GLU A 78 -9.40 -4.55 -3.56
CA GLU A 78 -9.39 -5.97 -3.22
C GLU A 78 -9.27 -6.20 -1.72
N GLU A 79 -8.34 -5.51 -1.06
CA GLU A 79 -8.09 -5.72 0.36
C GLU A 79 -9.16 -5.14 1.27
N THR A 80 -9.75 -4.01 0.91
CA THR A 80 -10.60 -3.25 1.83
C THR A 80 -11.97 -2.87 1.27
N ASN A 81 -12.21 -3.08 -0.02
CA ASN A 81 -13.44 -2.64 -0.71
C ASN A 81 -13.59 -1.11 -0.78
N VAL A 82 -12.54 -0.36 -0.51
CA VAL A 82 -12.57 1.10 -0.51
C VAL A 82 -12.15 1.67 -1.86
N GLU A 83 -12.84 2.72 -2.30
CA GLU A 83 -12.42 3.56 -3.41
C GLU A 83 -11.74 4.80 -2.87
N ILE A 84 -10.60 5.16 -3.42
CA ILE A 84 -9.83 6.34 -3.00
C ILE A 84 -9.92 7.45 -4.02
N GLY A 85 -9.73 8.69 -3.56
CA GLY A 85 -9.57 9.82 -4.43
C GLY A 85 -8.17 9.81 -5.09
N LYS A 86 -7.72 10.97 -5.56
CA LYS A 86 -6.44 11.06 -6.25
C LYS A 86 -5.27 10.74 -5.31
N PRO A 87 -4.44 9.73 -5.62
CA PRO A 87 -3.27 9.46 -4.81
C PRO A 87 -2.16 10.48 -5.08
N GLU A 88 -1.52 10.90 -3.99
CA GLU A 88 -0.35 11.77 -4.05
C GLU A 88 0.87 11.01 -3.53
N TYR A 89 2.01 11.18 -4.20
CA TYR A 89 3.25 10.54 -3.80
C TYR A 89 3.76 11.10 -2.46
N LEU A 90 4.13 10.23 -1.54
CA LEU A 90 4.70 10.62 -0.26
C LEU A 90 6.20 10.36 -0.21
N LEU A 91 6.60 9.11 -0.32
CA LEU A 91 8.01 8.70 -0.26
C LEU A 91 8.16 7.28 -0.81
N ASP A 92 9.39 6.86 -0.94
CA ASP A 92 9.70 5.46 -1.24
C ASP A 92 10.69 4.91 -0.23
N LEU A 93 10.73 3.59 -0.14
CA LEU A 93 11.69 2.90 0.71
C LEU A 93 12.07 1.57 0.07
N THR A 94 13.23 1.06 0.44
CA THR A 94 13.70 -0.23 -0.05
C THR A 94 14.08 -1.13 1.13
N PHE A 95 13.86 -2.43 0.96
CA PHE A 95 14.30 -3.43 1.93
C PHE A 95 14.46 -4.77 1.23
N ILE A 96 15.08 -5.73 1.93
CA ILE A 96 15.25 -7.08 1.40
C ILE A 96 14.26 -7.99 2.09
N ILE A 97 13.40 -8.64 1.30
CA ILE A 97 12.45 -9.63 1.81
C ILE A 97 13.26 -10.83 2.33
N PRO A 98 12.78 -11.55 3.36
CA PRO A 98 13.55 -12.66 3.94
C PRO A 98 14.06 -13.71 2.96
N ASP A 99 13.38 -13.89 1.81
CA ASP A 99 13.83 -14.82 0.77
C ASP A 99 14.95 -14.27 -0.13
N GLY A 100 15.43 -13.05 0.13
CA GLY A 100 16.50 -12.40 -0.63
C GLY A 100 16.02 -11.50 -1.77
N THR A 101 14.72 -11.39 -2.00
CA THR A 101 14.17 -10.50 -3.04
C THR A 101 14.27 -9.05 -2.59
N PRO A 102 14.93 -8.17 -3.34
CA PRO A 102 14.89 -6.75 -3.04
C PRO A 102 13.51 -6.19 -3.36
N CYS A 103 13.01 -5.30 -2.51
CA CYS A 103 11.70 -4.71 -2.66
C CYS A 103 11.78 -3.19 -2.56
N MET A 104 11.05 -2.51 -3.45
CA MET A 104 10.84 -1.07 -3.36
C MET A 104 9.36 -0.84 -3.07
N VAL A 105 9.07 -0.05 -2.05
CA VAL A 105 7.71 0.37 -1.73
C VAL A 105 7.55 1.82 -2.13
N LEU A 106 6.52 2.09 -2.92
CA LEU A 106 6.10 3.45 -3.27
C LEU A 106 4.92 3.80 -2.38
N SER A 107 5.10 4.75 -1.48
CA SER A 107 4.07 5.15 -0.52
C SER A 107 3.32 6.38 -1.01
N PHE A 108 1.99 6.26 -1.07
CA PHE A 108 1.08 7.33 -1.48
C PHE A 108 0.12 7.66 -0.35
N TYR A 109 -0.50 8.82 -0.39
CA TYR A 109 -1.64 9.14 0.47
C TYR A 109 -2.81 9.60 -0.41
N ALA A 110 -4.03 9.34 0.04
CA ALA A 110 -5.22 9.64 -0.74
C ALA A 110 -6.43 9.81 0.17
N PRO A 111 -7.39 10.66 -0.22
CA PRO A 111 -8.63 10.76 0.54
C PRO A 111 -9.51 9.53 0.32
N TYR A 112 -10.20 9.11 1.36
CA TYR A 112 -11.28 8.15 1.25
C TYR A 112 -12.37 8.76 0.36
N PHE A 113 -12.84 8.00 -0.62
CA PHE A 113 -13.91 8.47 -1.51
C PHE A 113 -15.22 7.75 -1.21
N SER A 114 -15.23 6.42 -1.23
CA SER A 114 -16.44 5.63 -1.00
C SER A 114 -16.12 4.19 -0.64
N GLY A 115 -17.14 3.45 -0.26
CA GLY A 115 -17.04 2.02 0.00
C GLY A 115 -17.02 1.70 1.49
N GLU A 116 -17.72 0.64 1.87
CA GLU A 116 -17.70 0.11 3.22
C GLU A 116 -16.56 -0.90 3.33
N VAL A 117 -15.74 -0.80 4.37
CA VAL A 117 -14.60 -1.69 4.53
C VAL A 117 -15.06 -3.15 4.64
N LYS A 118 -14.56 -3.97 3.74
CA LYS A 118 -14.72 -5.42 3.73
C LYS A 118 -13.36 -6.02 3.42
N LEU A 119 -12.81 -6.75 4.37
CA LEU A 119 -11.47 -7.32 4.25
C LEU A 119 -11.50 -8.61 3.42
N ASP A 120 -10.39 -8.85 2.69
CA ASP A 120 -10.15 -10.14 2.05
C ASP A 120 -9.33 -11.04 3.01
N GLU A 121 -8.79 -12.15 2.49
CA GLU A 121 -8.02 -13.10 3.29
C GLU A 121 -6.65 -12.60 3.74
N ASP A 122 -6.17 -11.50 3.17
CA ASP A 122 -4.84 -10.95 3.49
C ASP A 122 -4.82 -10.18 4.80
N SER A 123 -5.97 -9.76 5.29
CA SER A 123 -6.08 -8.96 6.51
C SER A 123 -7.14 -9.53 7.44
N ILE A 124 -6.89 -9.46 8.75
CA ILE A 124 -7.78 -10.03 9.77
C ILE A 124 -8.51 -8.98 10.61
N ASP A 125 -8.14 -7.70 10.50
CA ASP A 125 -8.79 -6.62 11.24
C ASP A 125 -8.49 -5.28 10.55
N TYR A 126 -9.28 -4.27 10.87
CA TYR A 126 -9.03 -2.90 10.42
C TYR A 126 -9.49 -1.89 11.47
N LYS A 127 -8.91 -0.69 11.43
CA LYS A 127 -9.33 0.43 12.27
C LYS A 127 -9.15 1.73 11.50
N TRP A 128 -9.99 2.71 11.82
CA TRP A 128 -9.80 4.09 11.45
C TRP A 128 -9.24 4.80 12.68
N VAL A 129 -8.03 5.33 12.60
CA VAL A 129 -7.32 5.88 13.76
C VAL A 129 -6.80 7.28 13.49
N MET A 130 -6.76 8.10 14.55
CA MET A 130 -6.06 9.39 14.48
C MET A 130 -4.55 9.11 14.47
N ALA A 131 -3.76 10.03 13.93
CA ALA A 131 -2.31 9.85 13.87
C ALA A 131 -1.69 9.55 15.24
N LYS A 132 -2.17 10.22 16.29
CA LYS A 132 -1.67 9.99 17.66
C LYS A 132 -2.00 8.60 18.20
N GLU A 133 -3.10 8.00 17.72
CA GLU A 133 -3.52 6.67 18.15
C GLU A 133 -2.76 5.56 17.42
N ALA A 134 -2.17 5.87 16.27
CA ALA A 134 -1.44 4.90 15.46
C ALA A 134 -0.31 4.23 16.24
N GLU A 135 0.30 4.97 17.17
CA GLU A 135 1.39 4.45 18.01
C GLU A 135 0.95 3.36 19.00
N ASP A 136 -0.36 3.24 19.25
CA ASP A 136 -0.92 2.22 20.12
C ASP A 136 -1.06 0.86 19.44
N TYR A 137 -0.79 0.80 18.13
CA TYR A 137 -0.87 -0.42 17.34
C TYR A 137 0.53 -0.90 16.95
N ASP A 138 0.68 -2.21 16.82
CA ASP A 138 1.95 -2.82 16.41
C ASP A 138 2.11 -2.66 14.89
N LEU A 139 2.34 -1.43 14.45
CA LEU A 139 2.53 -1.09 13.05
C LEU A 139 3.92 -1.46 12.56
N ILE A 140 4.02 -1.81 11.27
CA ILE A 140 5.31 -2.00 10.61
C ILE A 140 6.12 -0.72 10.77
N ASP A 141 7.42 -0.88 11.08
CA ASP A 141 8.34 0.26 11.28
C ASP A 141 8.25 1.26 10.12
N GLY A 142 8.19 2.52 10.48
CA GLY A 142 8.09 3.63 9.53
C GLY A 142 6.67 4.11 9.26
N ILE A 143 5.67 3.22 9.36
CA ILE A 143 4.27 3.59 9.09
C ILE A 143 3.78 4.72 10.02
N PRO A 144 4.05 4.68 11.35
CA PRO A 144 3.61 5.79 12.21
C PRO A 144 4.16 7.14 11.77
N GLU A 145 5.43 7.20 11.37
CA GLU A 145 6.07 8.42 10.91
C GLU A 145 5.46 8.90 9.59
N GLU A 146 5.17 7.98 8.68
CA GLU A 146 4.52 8.30 7.39
C GLU A 146 3.13 8.88 7.61
N ILE A 147 2.35 8.31 8.53
CA ILE A 147 1.03 8.82 8.88
C ILE A 147 1.12 10.27 9.40
N LYS A 148 2.10 10.54 10.25
CA LYS A 148 2.33 11.91 10.76
C LYS A 148 2.70 12.87 9.64
N MET A 149 3.49 12.43 8.67
CA MET A 149 3.83 13.25 7.51
C MET A 149 2.58 13.62 6.71
N VAL A 150 1.67 12.68 6.52
CA VAL A 150 0.42 12.92 5.79
C VAL A 150 -0.47 13.89 6.56
N GLU A 151 -0.58 13.75 7.87
CA GLU A 151 -1.40 14.62 8.72
C GLU A 151 -1.11 16.10 8.51
N GLY A 152 0.13 16.45 8.18
CA GLY A 152 0.53 17.82 7.94
C GLY A 152 0.32 18.31 6.50
N ASN A 153 -0.13 17.46 5.57
CA ASN A 153 -0.09 17.75 4.13
C ASN A 153 -1.45 17.84 3.42
N TYR A 154 -2.56 17.75 4.15
CA TYR A 154 -3.89 17.87 3.52
C TYR A 154 -4.83 18.76 4.32
#